data_049b9e3afe8b1dd96091789cf414951a
#
_entry.id   049b9e3afe8b1dd96091789cf414951a
#
_cell.length_a   1.000
_cell.length_b   1.000
_cell.length_c   1.000
_cell.angle_alpha   90.00
_cell.angle_beta   90.00
_cell.angle_gamma   90.00
#
_symmetry.space_group_name_H-M   'P 1'
#
loop_
_entity.id
_entity.type
_entity.pdbx_description
1 polymer ?
#
loop_
_entity_poly.entity_id
_entity_poly.type
_entity_poly.pdbx_seq_one_letter_code
_entity_poly.pdbx_strand_id
1 'polypeptide(L)'
;MTSTPHPYDETEPSIPCRAAEAVEVPTAVVKKKDFPMYEMSSLMDGTFSHLAEALAEVGIAPIGPAVALHHRMPVDTADLEVGFPIDKPLTETLTLPSGYEVVGSVLPGGRVGVVSHVGSYGGLAETWGAFTEDIGLSGEQMMYPFWEMYVTVPTPEVDPSTLRTDLFHLLEPRAAGDADAR
;
A
#
# COMPACT_ATOMS: atom_id res chain seq x y z
N MET A 1 -13.86 -5.99 -25.38
CA MET A 1 -12.54 -5.73 -24.81
C MET A 1 -12.60 -5.99 -23.32
N THR A 2 -11.95 -7.03 -22.86
CA THR A 2 -11.79 -7.28 -21.43
C THR A 2 -10.76 -6.27 -20.91
N SER A 3 -11.20 -5.25 -20.20
CA SER A 3 -10.30 -4.37 -19.45
C SER A 3 -9.54 -5.23 -18.46
N THR A 4 -8.21 -5.16 -18.47
CA THR A 4 -7.42 -5.79 -17.43
C THR A 4 -7.86 -5.21 -16.07
N PRO A 5 -8.23 -6.02 -15.08
CA PRO A 5 -8.66 -5.50 -13.79
C PRO A 5 -7.53 -4.67 -13.16
N HIS A 6 -7.92 -3.64 -12.41
CA HIS A 6 -6.96 -2.85 -11.66
C HIS A 6 -6.25 -3.77 -10.64
N PRO A 7 -4.94 -3.61 -10.42
CA PRO A 7 -4.20 -4.51 -9.51
C PRO A 7 -4.72 -4.55 -8.08
N TYR A 8 -5.50 -3.57 -7.63
CA TYR A 8 -6.14 -3.57 -6.31
C TYR A 8 -7.45 -4.36 -6.25
N ASP A 9 -8.04 -4.69 -7.41
CA ASP A 9 -9.33 -5.40 -7.51
C ASP A 9 -9.15 -6.92 -7.67
N GLU A 10 -7.91 -7.40 -7.68
CA GLU A 10 -7.64 -8.83 -7.89
C GLU A 10 -8.00 -9.65 -6.66
N THR A 11 -8.90 -10.60 -6.84
CA THR A 11 -9.34 -11.52 -5.78
C THR A 11 -8.31 -12.59 -5.47
N GLU A 12 -7.53 -13.01 -6.48
CA GLU A 12 -6.48 -14.01 -6.32
C GLU A 12 -5.12 -13.38 -6.04
N PRO A 13 -4.27 -14.01 -5.23
CA PRO A 13 -2.92 -13.53 -4.99
C PRO A 13 -2.09 -13.41 -6.28
N SER A 14 -1.34 -12.32 -6.41
CA SER A 14 -0.37 -12.13 -7.51
C SER A 14 0.94 -12.86 -7.19
N ILE A 15 1.06 -14.11 -7.61
CA ILE A 15 2.25 -14.95 -7.47
C ILE A 15 2.48 -15.68 -8.80
N PRO A 16 3.66 -15.57 -9.43
CA PRO A 16 4.82 -14.72 -9.08
C PRO A 16 4.56 -13.22 -9.24
N CYS A 17 5.58 -12.40 -8.93
CA CYS A 17 5.50 -10.96 -9.13
C CYS A 17 5.31 -10.61 -10.61
N ARG A 18 4.65 -9.49 -10.86
CA ARG A 18 4.41 -8.98 -12.21
C ARG A 18 4.40 -7.45 -12.22
N ALA A 19 4.54 -6.88 -13.40
CA ALA A 19 4.25 -5.47 -13.63
C ALA A 19 2.78 -5.27 -14.00
N ALA A 20 2.22 -4.14 -13.59
CA ALA A 20 0.85 -3.75 -13.89
C ALA A 20 0.75 -2.22 -14.06
N GLU A 21 -0.36 -1.76 -14.63
CA GLU A 21 -0.70 -0.34 -14.68
C GLU A 21 -1.72 -0.05 -13.57
N ALA A 22 -1.41 0.91 -12.71
CA ALA A 22 -2.29 1.40 -11.66
C ALA A 22 -2.87 2.76 -12.02
N VAL A 23 -4.10 3.00 -11.60
CA VAL A 23 -4.74 4.32 -11.66
C VAL A 23 -4.52 5.01 -10.31
N GLU A 24 -4.32 6.32 -10.33
CA GLU A 24 -4.23 7.11 -9.10
C GLU A 24 -5.52 6.97 -8.28
N VAL A 25 -5.38 6.72 -6.98
CA VAL A 25 -6.50 6.55 -6.07
C VAL A 25 -6.36 7.51 -4.89
N PRO A 26 -7.38 8.31 -4.56
CA PRO A 26 -7.33 9.16 -3.38
C PRO A 26 -7.28 8.32 -2.11
N THR A 27 -6.54 8.83 -1.12
CA THR A 27 -6.39 8.19 0.20
C THR A 27 -6.66 9.18 1.32
N ALA A 28 -7.06 8.66 2.47
CA ALA A 28 -7.11 9.38 3.74
C ALA A 28 -6.07 8.75 4.67
N VAL A 29 -5.09 9.52 5.09
CA VAL A 29 -3.90 8.99 5.76
C VAL A 29 -3.42 9.86 6.91
N VAL A 30 -2.77 9.20 7.87
CA VAL A 30 -1.87 9.84 8.83
C VAL A 30 -0.48 9.84 8.23
N LYS A 31 0.13 11.03 8.08
CA LYS A 31 1.50 11.19 7.57
C LYS A 31 2.48 11.33 8.70
N LYS A 32 3.59 10.61 8.62
CA LYS A 32 4.70 10.70 9.57
C LYS A 32 6.02 10.85 8.82
N LYS A 33 6.89 11.69 9.37
CA LYS A 33 8.26 11.88 8.91
C LYS A 33 9.23 11.52 10.04
N ASP A 34 10.32 10.85 9.70
CA ASP A 34 11.33 10.37 10.66
C ASP A 34 10.69 9.61 11.85
N PHE A 35 9.62 8.86 11.59
CA PHE A 35 8.87 8.15 12.61
C PHE A 35 9.63 6.90 13.08
N PRO A 36 9.79 6.71 14.42
CA PRO A 36 10.52 5.56 14.92
C PRO A 36 9.83 4.23 14.58
N MET A 37 10.58 3.29 13.99
CA MET A 37 10.02 2.00 13.58
C MET A 37 9.50 1.17 14.76
N TYR A 38 10.07 1.33 15.96
CA TYR A 38 9.61 0.61 17.16
C TYR A 38 8.23 1.11 17.66
N GLU A 39 7.75 2.25 17.19
CA GLU A 39 6.42 2.79 17.51
C GLU A 39 5.36 2.43 16.45
N MET A 40 5.70 1.63 15.44
CA MET A 40 4.80 1.31 14.32
C MET A 40 3.47 0.71 14.77
N SER A 41 3.47 -0.19 15.74
CA SER A 41 2.23 -0.78 16.27
C SER A 41 1.31 0.29 16.85
N SER A 42 1.86 1.25 17.61
CA SER A 42 1.08 2.36 18.17
C SER A 42 0.50 3.26 17.10
N LEU A 43 1.25 3.51 16.00
CA LEU A 43 0.75 4.27 14.86
C LEU A 43 -0.41 3.54 14.17
N MET A 44 -0.27 2.26 13.92
CA MET A 44 -1.32 1.43 13.29
C MET A 44 -2.58 1.41 14.16
N ASP A 45 -2.46 1.11 15.45
CA ASP A 45 -3.59 1.08 16.38
C ASP A 45 -4.26 2.45 16.51
N GLY A 46 -3.48 3.50 16.69
CA GLY A 46 -3.99 4.86 16.84
C GLY A 46 -4.65 5.43 15.58
N THR A 47 -4.31 4.88 14.42
CA THR A 47 -4.92 5.25 13.14
C THR A 47 -6.17 4.42 12.86
N PHE A 48 -6.05 3.10 12.81
CA PHE A 48 -7.10 2.22 12.29
C PHE A 48 -8.24 1.95 13.25
N SER A 49 -8.08 2.18 14.56
CA SER A 49 -9.17 2.01 15.52
C SER A 49 -10.37 2.94 15.28
N HIS A 50 -10.16 4.11 14.68
CA HIS A 50 -11.20 5.13 14.54
C HIS A 50 -11.28 5.78 13.14
N LEU A 51 -10.38 5.43 12.22
CA LEU A 51 -10.30 6.11 10.92
C LEU A 51 -11.56 5.91 10.09
N ALA A 52 -12.08 4.69 10.02
CA ALA A 52 -13.28 4.39 9.23
C ALA A 52 -14.52 5.15 9.76
N GLU A 53 -14.65 5.26 11.09
CA GLU A 53 -15.72 6.03 11.74
C GLU A 53 -15.59 7.53 11.43
N ALA A 54 -14.40 8.10 11.60
CA ALA A 54 -14.14 9.51 11.30
C ALA A 54 -14.41 9.86 9.82
N LEU A 55 -14.08 8.97 8.90
CA LEU A 55 -14.41 9.15 7.48
C LEU A 55 -15.92 9.11 7.22
N ALA A 56 -16.62 8.18 7.87
CA ALA A 56 -18.08 8.08 7.73
C ALA A 56 -18.80 9.35 8.20
N GLU A 57 -18.30 10.02 9.25
CA GLU A 57 -18.87 11.29 9.76
C GLU A 57 -18.83 12.42 8.72
N VAL A 58 -17.84 12.40 7.81
CA VAL A 58 -17.73 13.38 6.72
C VAL A 58 -18.19 12.84 5.37
N GLY A 59 -18.89 11.69 5.37
CA GLY A 59 -19.49 11.09 4.19
C GLY A 59 -18.48 10.51 3.19
N ILE A 60 -17.33 10.05 3.67
CA ILE A 60 -16.29 9.39 2.86
C ILE A 60 -16.23 7.90 3.24
N ALA A 61 -16.10 7.04 2.23
CA ALA A 61 -16.04 5.59 2.43
C ALA A 61 -14.68 5.03 2.03
N PRO A 62 -14.06 4.16 2.83
CA PRO A 62 -12.97 3.31 2.37
C PRO A 62 -13.44 2.41 1.22
N ILE A 63 -12.62 2.30 0.17
CA ILE A 63 -12.90 1.47 -1.00
C ILE A 63 -11.93 0.31 -1.18
N GLY A 64 -11.05 0.10 -0.23
CA GLY A 64 -10.07 -0.98 -0.27
C GLY A 64 -9.40 -1.21 1.08
N PRO A 65 -8.42 -2.13 1.12
CA PRO A 65 -7.70 -2.48 2.33
C PRO A 65 -6.90 -1.33 2.93
N ALA A 66 -6.55 -1.44 4.22
CA ALA A 66 -5.58 -0.57 4.86
C ALA A 66 -4.25 -0.58 4.10
N VAL A 67 -3.60 0.56 4.04
CA VAL A 67 -2.35 0.76 3.30
C VAL A 67 -1.28 1.42 4.18
N ALA A 68 -0.04 0.99 4.00
CA ALA A 68 1.15 1.67 4.50
C ALA A 68 2.07 2.00 3.32
N LEU A 69 2.25 3.28 3.03
CA LEU A 69 3.05 3.77 1.91
C LEU A 69 4.31 4.44 2.44
N HIS A 70 5.46 4.04 1.90
CA HIS A 70 6.78 4.52 2.31
C HIS A 70 7.41 5.40 1.24
N HIS A 71 7.85 6.58 1.63
CA HIS A 71 8.54 7.53 0.75
C HIS A 71 10.05 7.29 0.63
N ARG A 72 10.59 6.47 1.49
CA ARG A 72 11.99 6.02 1.49
C ARG A 72 12.12 4.64 2.15
N MET A 73 13.24 4.00 1.95
CA MET A 73 13.54 2.77 2.67
C MET A 73 13.58 3.04 4.18
N PRO A 74 12.78 2.34 4.99
CA PRO A 74 12.86 2.45 6.44
C PRO A 74 14.13 1.80 6.96
N VAL A 75 14.71 2.43 7.98
CA VAL A 75 15.83 1.89 8.75
C VAL A 75 15.40 1.92 10.22
N ASP A 76 15.96 2.84 11.03
CA ASP A 76 15.49 3.06 12.40
C ASP A 76 14.21 3.92 12.45
N THR A 77 14.03 4.73 11.40
CA THR A 77 12.86 5.58 11.19
C THR A 77 12.28 5.41 9.78
N ALA A 78 11.05 5.84 9.60
CA ALA A 78 10.37 5.84 8.31
C ALA A 78 9.69 7.18 8.02
N ASP A 79 9.61 7.50 6.73
CA ASP A 79 8.72 8.54 6.19
C ASP A 79 7.56 7.81 5.52
N LEU A 80 6.38 7.86 6.12
CA LEU A 80 5.28 7.01 5.67
C LEU A 80 3.91 7.66 5.82
N GLU A 81 2.96 7.06 5.13
CA GLU A 81 1.54 7.36 5.20
C GLU A 81 0.79 6.06 5.50
N VAL A 82 -0.11 6.09 6.49
CA VAL A 82 -0.97 4.94 6.82
C VAL A 82 -2.43 5.36 6.80
N GLY A 83 -3.29 4.57 6.17
CA GLY A 83 -4.70 4.89 6.03
C GLY A 83 -5.43 3.98 5.07
N PHE A 84 -6.47 4.52 4.41
CA PHE A 84 -7.30 3.80 3.45
C PHE A 84 -7.36 4.51 2.09
N PRO A 85 -7.48 3.74 1.00
CA PRO A 85 -8.02 4.27 -0.24
C PRO A 85 -9.50 4.64 -0.03
N ILE A 86 -9.94 5.75 -0.61
CA ILE A 86 -11.25 6.33 -0.38
C ILE A 86 -11.97 6.65 -1.68
N ASP A 87 -13.31 6.72 -1.62
CA ASP A 87 -14.18 6.90 -2.78
C ASP A 87 -14.15 8.32 -3.39
N LYS A 88 -13.68 9.29 -2.62
CA LYS A 88 -13.54 10.69 -3.06
C LYS A 88 -12.48 11.42 -2.22
N PRO A 89 -11.82 12.46 -2.77
CA PRO A 89 -10.77 13.17 -2.05
C PRO A 89 -11.22 13.73 -0.69
N LEU A 90 -10.39 13.57 0.34
CA LEU A 90 -10.53 14.26 1.62
C LEU A 90 -9.89 15.65 1.50
N THR A 91 -10.70 16.71 1.66
CA THR A 91 -10.24 18.10 1.49
C THR A 91 -10.03 18.85 2.79
N GLU A 92 -10.44 18.26 3.90
CA GLU A 92 -10.28 18.81 5.26
C GLU A 92 -9.41 17.90 6.11
N THR A 93 -8.81 18.43 7.16
CA THR A 93 -8.05 17.64 8.13
C THR A 93 -9.00 17.12 9.20
N LEU A 94 -8.94 15.81 9.48
CA LEU A 94 -9.69 15.19 10.58
C LEU A 94 -8.73 14.91 11.74
N THR A 95 -9.21 15.02 12.97
CA THR A 95 -8.43 14.67 14.17
C THR A 95 -9.03 13.42 14.79
N LEU A 96 -8.22 12.37 14.94
CA LEU A 96 -8.62 11.12 15.57
C LEU A 96 -8.55 11.22 17.11
N PRO A 97 -9.27 10.35 17.85
CA PRO A 97 -9.15 10.28 19.31
C PRO A 97 -7.72 10.07 19.84
N SER A 98 -6.87 9.42 19.04
CA SER A 98 -5.44 9.27 19.33
C SER A 98 -4.63 10.59 19.26
N GLY A 99 -5.23 11.67 18.73
CA GLY A 99 -4.57 12.93 18.45
C GLY A 99 -3.90 13.00 17.08
N TYR A 100 -3.88 11.92 16.31
CA TYR A 100 -3.34 11.93 14.95
C TYR A 100 -4.24 12.71 14.01
N GLU A 101 -3.63 13.47 13.11
CA GLU A 101 -4.30 14.19 12.04
C GLU A 101 -4.36 13.33 10.78
N VAL A 102 -5.56 13.26 10.17
CA VAL A 102 -5.81 12.57 8.90
C VAL A 102 -5.94 13.61 7.81
N VAL A 103 -5.19 13.44 6.74
CA VAL A 103 -5.18 14.33 5.58
C VAL A 103 -5.41 13.54 4.29
N GLY A 104 -5.87 14.24 3.24
CA GLY A 104 -5.97 13.68 1.91
C GLY A 104 -4.60 13.46 1.27
N SER A 105 -4.43 12.33 0.58
CA SER A 105 -3.27 11.98 -0.22
C SER A 105 -3.69 11.10 -1.39
N VAL A 106 -2.76 10.45 -2.05
CA VAL A 106 -3.02 9.54 -3.17
C VAL A 106 -2.09 8.34 -3.16
N LEU A 107 -2.58 7.18 -3.62
CA LEU A 107 -1.74 6.13 -4.17
C LEU A 107 -1.40 6.52 -5.61
N PRO A 108 -0.13 6.53 -6.01
CA PRO A 108 0.25 6.99 -7.33
C PRO A 108 -0.27 6.08 -8.43
N GLY A 109 -0.65 6.67 -9.56
CA GLY A 109 -0.89 5.96 -10.80
C GLY A 109 0.42 5.70 -11.55
N GLY A 110 0.35 4.85 -12.55
CA GLY A 110 1.47 4.52 -13.43
C GLY A 110 1.88 3.05 -13.34
N ARG A 111 3.07 2.76 -13.83
CA ARG A 111 3.59 1.40 -13.84
C ARG A 111 4.04 0.98 -12.45
N VAL A 112 3.58 -0.17 -11.99
CA VAL A 112 3.91 -0.74 -10.68
C VAL A 112 4.35 -2.20 -10.81
N GLY A 113 5.26 -2.63 -9.94
CA GLY A 113 5.45 -4.04 -9.65
C GLY A 113 4.48 -4.45 -8.55
N VAL A 114 3.97 -5.67 -8.61
CA VAL A 114 3.08 -6.24 -7.61
C VAL A 114 3.43 -7.68 -7.32
N VAL A 115 3.39 -8.05 -6.05
CA VAL A 115 3.43 -9.44 -5.57
C VAL A 115 2.57 -9.57 -4.32
N SER A 116 1.95 -10.72 -4.13
CA SER A 116 1.23 -11.03 -2.90
C SER A 116 2.11 -11.83 -1.95
N HIS A 117 2.15 -11.40 -0.69
CA HIS A 117 2.65 -12.21 0.42
C HIS A 117 1.47 -12.92 1.07
N VAL A 118 1.54 -14.26 1.15
CA VAL A 118 0.57 -15.07 1.88
C VAL A 118 1.28 -15.71 3.06
N GLY A 119 0.89 -15.33 4.26
CA GLY A 119 1.51 -15.78 5.50
C GLY A 119 1.56 -14.68 6.56
N SER A 120 2.19 -15.00 7.69
CA SER A 120 2.35 -14.05 8.79
C SER A 120 3.22 -12.86 8.40
N TYR A 121 3.07 -11.75 9.10
CA TYR A 121 3.87 -10.53 8.88
C TYR A 121 5.38 -10.74 9.12
N GLY A 122 5.75 -11.76 9.89
CA GLY A 122 7.16 -12.12 10.09
C GLY A 122 7.90 -12.52 8.81
N GLY A 123 7.18 -12.97 7.77
CA GLY A 123 7.74 -13.31 6.46
C GLY A 123 7.82 -12.16 5.46
N LEU A 124 7.27 -10.98 5.78
CA LEU A 124 7.22 -9.85 4.84
C LEU A 124 8.60 -9.38 4.37
N ALA A 125 9.57 -9.32 5.26
CA ALA A 125 10.92 -8.87 4.91
C ALA A 125 11.58 -9.77 3.85
N GLU A 126 11.39 -11.08 3.95
CA GLU A 126 11.88 -12.05 2.96
C GLU A 126 11.19 -11.87 1.61
N THR A 127 9.85 -11.71 1.62
CA THR A 127 9.08 -11.46 0.39
C THR A 127 9.49 -10.14 -0.27
N TRP A 128 9.71 -9.08 0.49
CA TRP A 128 10.25 -7.81 -0.03
C TRP A 128 11.62 -7.99 -0.68
N GLY A 129 12.52 -8.74 -0.04
CA GLY A 129 13.85 -9.03 -0.58
C GLY A 129 13.76 -9.73 -1.93
N ALA A 130 13.00 -10.81 -2.03
CA ALA A 130 12.79 -11.54 -3.27
C ALA A 130 12.12 -10.67 -4.35
N PHE A 131 11.13 -9.87 -3.97
CA PHE A 131 10.39 -9.00 -4.87
C PHE A 131 11.30 -7.92 -5.51
N THR A 132 12.10 -7.24 -4.72
CA THR A 132 13.03 -6.23 -5.25
C THR A 132 14.13 -6.84 -6.11
N GLU A 133 14.58 -8.04 -5.80
CA GLU A 133 15.52 -8.80 -6.65
C GLU A 133 14.87 -9.15 -8.00
N ASP A 134 13.66 -9.69 -8.00
CA ASP A 134 12.92 -10.04 -9.22
C ASP A 134 12.66 -8.83 -10.11
N ILE A 135 12.30 -7.68 -9.53
CA ILE A 135 12.16 -6.41 -10.27
C ILE A 135 13.48 -6.04 -10.94
N GLY A 136 14.58 -6.08 -10.20
CA GLY A 136 15.91 -5.78 -10.73
C GLY A 136 16.32 -6.71 -11.88
N LEU A 137 16.08 -8.02 -11.73
CA LEU A 137 16.37 -9.01 -12.76
C LEU A 137 15.50 -8.87 -14.01
N SER A 138 14.29 -8.35 -13.88
CA SER A 138 13.40 -8.09 -15.02
C SER A 138 13.77 -6.85 -15.85
N GLY A 139 14.77 -6.07 -15.40
CA GLY A 139 15.22 -4.84 -16.04
C GLY A 139 14.36 -3.62 -15.75
N GLU A 140 13.41 -3.74 -14.84
CA GLU A 140 12.59 -2.61 -14.37
C GLU A 140 13.38 -1.73 -13.41
N GLN A 141 13.09 -0.43 -13.40
CA GLN A 141 13.69 0.54 -12.49
C GLN A 141 12.69 0.89 -11.39
N MET A 142 13.07 0.70 -10.14
CA MET A 142 12.24 1.04 -8.98
C MET A 142 12.29 2.53 -8.69
N MET A 143 11.14 3.09 -8.35
CA MET A 143 10.96 4.47 -7.90
C MET A 143 10.20 4.48 -6.57
N TYR A 144 10.40 5.48 -5.75
CA TYR A 144 9.54 5.71 -4.59
C TYR A 144 8.24 6.41 -5.01
N PRO A 145 7.13 6.15 -4.31
CA PRO A 145 7.01 5.32 -3.11
C PRO A 145 6.88 3.81 -3.41
N PHE A 146 6.94 3.01 -2.36
CA PHE A 146 6.44 1.63 -2.33
C PHE A 146 5.42 1.50 -1.22
N TRP A 147 4.52 0.50 -1.31
CA TRP A 147 3.46 0.35 -0.30
C TRP A 147 3.01 -1.09 -0.13
N GLU A 148 2.39 -1.32 1.01
CA GLU A 148 1.74 -2.57 1.38
C GLU A 148 0.24 -2.32 1.51
N MET A 149 -0.56 -3.27 0.99
CA MET A 149 -2.01 -3.31 1.21
C MET A 149 -2.35 -4.55 2.00
N TYR A 150 -2.95 -4.37 3.17
CA TYR A 150 -3.29 -5.44 4.09
C TYR A 150 -4.66 -6.01 3.74
N VAL A 151 -4.70 -6.92 2.76
CA VAL A 151 -5.95 -7.45 2.18
C VAL A 151 -6.77 -8.21 3.20
N THR A 152 -6.12 -9.05 4.01
CA THR A 152 -6.78 -9.74 5.12
C THR A 152 -6.62 -8.93 6.40
N VAL A 153 -7.74 -8.61 7.06
CA VAL A 153 -7.73 -7.97 8.37
C VAL A 153 -7.32 -9.00 9.42
N PRO A 154 -6.23 -8.80 10.15
CA PRO A 154 -5.83 -9.74 11.19
C PRO A 154 -6.79 -9.66 12.38
N THR A 155 -7.34 -10.79 12.77
CA THR A 155 -8.14 -10.97 14.00
C THR A 155 -7.64 -12.20 14.75
N PRO A 156 -7.97 -12.34 16.05
CA PRO A 156 -7.55 -13.52 16.81
C PRO A 156 -8.03 -14.86 16.22
N GLU A 157 -9.10 -14.84 15.41
CA GLU A 157 -9.70 -16.01 14.78
C GLU A 157 -9.08 -16.37 13.44
N VAL A 158 -8.34 -15.43 12.82
CA VAL A 158 -7.69 -15.65 11.51
C VAL A 158 -6.37 -16.38 11.71
N ASP A 159 -6.20 -17.49 11.00
CA ASP A 159 -4.92 -18.18 10.94
C ASP A 159 -3.86 -17.28 10.29
N PRO A 160 -2.79 -16.92 11.00
CA PRO A 160 -1.74 -16.06 10.46
C PRO A 160 -1.10 -16.57 9.15
N SER A 161 -1.13 -17.88 8.92
CA SER A 161 -0.60 -18.46 7.68
C SER A 161 -1.44 -18.14 6.44
N THR A 162 -2.67 -17.65 6.62
CA THR A 162 -3.60 -17.30 5.54
C THR A 162 -3.69 -15.80 5.28
N LEU A 163 -3.00 -14.98 6.06
CA LEU A 163 -2.98 -13.52 5.86
C LEU A 163 -2.42 -13.20 4.48
N ARG A 164 -3.08 -12.29 3.77
CA ARG A 164 -2.61 -11.77 2.48
C ARG A 164 -2.24 -10.29 2.62
N THR A 165 -1.03 -9.97 2.22
CA THR A 165 -0.54 -8.59 2.07
C THR A 165 -0.04 -8.42 0.65
N ASP A 166 -0.57 -7.47 -0.09
CA ASP A 166 -0.08 -7.16 -1.43
C ASP A 166 0.99 -6.08 -1.36
N LEU A 167 2.11 -6.32 -2.01
CA LEU A 167 3.28 -5.44 -2.04
C LEU A 167 3.36 -4.76 -3.40
N PHE A 168 3.53 -3.44 -3.39
CA PHE A 168 3.62 -2.62 -4.59
C PHE A 168 4.88 -1.77 -4.58
N HIS A 169 5.54 -1.69 -5.71
CA HIS A 169 6.65 -0.76 -5.91
C HIS A 169 6.41 0.06 -7.18
N LEU A 170 6.46 1.39 -7.06
CA LEU A 170 6.39 2.25 -8.24
C LEU A 170 7.61 1.97 -9.14
N LEU A 171 7.37 1.91 -10.44
CA LEU A 171 8.38 1.65 -11.46
C LEU A 171 8.49 2.86 -12.40
N GLU A 172 9.66 3.06 -12.97
CA GLU A 172 9.81 4.03 -14.07
C GLU A 172 8.95 3.62 -15.27
N PRO A 173 8.32 4.58 -15.95
CA PRO A 173 7.62 4.31 -17.20
C PRO A 173 8.59 3.69 -18.21
N ARG A 174 8.12 2.73 -19.00
CA ARG A 174 8.89 2.24 -20.16
C ARG A 174 8.98 3.32 -21.23
N ALA A 175 10.18 3.47 -21.85
CA ALA A 175 10.34 4.35 -22.98
C ALA A 175 9.48 3.88 -24.16
N ALA A 176 8.87 4.83 -24.89
CA ALA A 176 8.14 4.53 -26.13
C ALA A 176 9.13 3.94 -27.15
N GLY A 177 9.11 2.62 -27.35
CA GLY A 177 10.03 1.88 -28.21
C GLY A 177 10.40 0.49 -27.67
N ASP A 178 10.30 0.24 -26.38
CA ASP A 178 10.57 -1.06 -25.77
C ASP A 178 9.43 -2.08 -25.93
N ALA A 179 8.28 -1.66 -26.44
CA ALA A 179 7.11 -2.52 -26.62
C ALA A 179 7.24 -3.48 -27.82
N ASP A 180 8.21 -3.28 -28.70
CA ASP A 180 8.33 -4.01 -29.99
C ASP A 180 9.53 -4.97 -30.05
N ALA A 181 10.19 -5.22 -28.92
CA ALA A 181 11.37 -6.11 -28.85
C ALA A 181 11.07 -7.43 -28.12
N ARG A 182 9.97 -8.13 -28.54
CA ARG A 182 9.75 -9.55 -28.19
C ARG A 182 9.09 -10.30 -29.32
#